data_f72ef861486e0fabb6a567961184899c
#
_entry.id   f72ef861486e0fabb6a567961184899c
#
_cell.length_a   1.000
_cell.length_b   1.000
_cell.length_c   1.000
_cell.angle_alpha   90.00
_cell.angle_beta   90.00
_cell.angle_gamma   90.00
#
_symmetry.space_group_name_H-M   'P 1'
#
loop_
_entity.id
_entity.type
_entity.pdbx_description
1 polymer ?
#
loop_
_entity_poly.entity_id
_entity_poly.type
_entity_poly.pdbx_seq_one_letter_code
_entity_poly.pdbx_strand_id
1 'polypeptide(L)'
;MFWRLRARLSYAVARRLMGWPWMVRQPRSWAWMQGQFSRMAALGDVGAQSFYGHLLLFRGQGFGAREEGLRLLRLAAAAGDHKAAYQVGVQALKGDTRHAADAREAARYWGQAAEAGHPLAARKLGELYRSGGPGLEPDDAQAERYETRARQLGL
;
A
#
# COMPACT_ATOMS: atom_id res chain seq x y z
N MET A 1 5.13 -28.48 7.74
CA MET A 1 5.70 -28.12 6.43
C MET A 1 4.64 -28.11 5.32
N PHE A 2 3.84 -29.12 5.17
CA PHE A 2 2.78 -29.27 4.12
C PHE A 2 1.69 -28.18 4.11
N TRP A 3 1.28 -27.64 5.26
CA TRP A 3 0.21 -26.66 5.34
C TRP A 3 0.60 -25.28 4.76
N ARG A 4 1.87 -24.88 4.89
CA ARG A 4 2.39 -23.63 4.27
C ARG A 4 2.42 -23.74 2.74
N LEU A 5 2.77 -24.92 2.23
CA LEU A 5 2.75 -25.19 0.78
C LEU A 5 1.31 -25.13 0.23
N ARG A 6 0.37 -25.74 0.95
CA ARG A 6 -1.07 -25.70 0.61
C ARG A 6 -1.62 -24.27 0.63
N ALA A 7 -1.21 -23.44 1.62
CA ALA A 7 -1.61 -22.03 1.69
C ALA A 7 -1.07 -21.23 0.50
N ARG A 8 0.18 -21.44 0.10
CA ARG A 8 0.80 -20.78 -1.07
C ARG A 8 0.11 -21.17 -2.37
N LEU A 9 -0.18 -22.44 -2.56
CA LEU A 9 -0.88 -22.93 -3.76
C LEU A 9 -2.30 -22.35 -3.85
N SER A 10 -3.07 -22.43 -2.77
CA SER A 10 -4.44 -21.88 -2.76
C SER A 10 -4.47 -20.35 -2.93
N TYR A 11 -3.47 -19.62 -2.41
CA TYR A 11 -3.30 -18.21 -2.65
C TYR A 11 -2.99 -17.90 -4.12
N ALA A 12 -2.07 -18.64 -4.75
CA ALA A 12 -1.72 -18.48 -6.16
C ALA A 12 -2.95 -18.72 -7.07
N VAL A 13 -3.72 -19.77 -6.77
CA VAL A 13 -4.98 -20.07 -7.47
C VAL A 13 -5.99 -18.94 -7.28
N ALA A 14 -6.23 -18.49 -6.05
CA ALA A 14 -7.16 -17.41 -5.77
C ALA A 14 -6.77 -16.11 -6.48
N ARG A 15 -5.46 -15.79 -6.52
CA ARG A 15 -4.95 -14.61 -7.21
C ARG A 15 -5.15 -14.69 -8.73
N ARG A 16 -4.99 -15.88 -9.33
CA ARG A 16 -5.23 -16.11 -10.76
C ARG A 16 -6.71 -15.98 -11.11
N LEU A 17 -7.59 -16.50 -10.23
CA LEU A 17 -9.06 -16.44 -10.41
C LEU A 17 -9.63 -15.02 -10.32
N MET A 18 -8.92 -14.09 -9.69
CA MET A 18 -9.28 -12.66 -9.67
C MET A 18 -9.36 -12.04 -11.07
N GLY A 19 -8.66 -12.59 -12.07
CA GLY A 19 -8.75 -12.18 -13.46
C GLY A 19 -10.06 -12.57 -14.17
N TRP A 20 -10.91 -13.39 -13.52
CA TRP A 20 -12.17 -13.86 -14.10
C TRP A 20 -13.37 -13.10 -13.51
N PRO A 21 -13.98 -12.16 -14.26
CA PRO A 21 -15.01 -11.27 -13.73
C PRO A 21 -16.22 -11.97 -13.12
N TRP A 22 -16.62 -13.12 -13.67
CA TRP A 22 -17.75 -13.87 -13.16
C TRP A 22 -17.49 -14.52 -11.79
N MET A 23 -16.24 -14.96 -11.53
CA MET A 23 -15.83 -15.49 -10.23
C MET A 23 -15.85 -14.43 -9.14
N VAL A 24 -15.41 -13.23 -9.47
CA VAL A 24 -15.37 -12.10 -8.53
C VAL A 24 -16.80 -11.61 -8.18
N ARG A 25 -17.75 -11.78 -9.10
CA ARG A 25 -19.16 -11.39 -8.89
C ARG A 25 -19.94 -12.40 -8.03
N GLN A 26 -19.45 -13.63 -7.89
CA GLN A 26 -20.12 -14.63 -7.06
C GLN A 26 -19.71 -14.48 -5.58
N PRO A 27 -20.66 -14.25 -4.64
CA PRO A 27 -20.32 -14.00 -3.23
C PRO A 27 -19.54 -15.13 -2.56
N ARG A 28 -19.86 -16.39 -2.88
CA ARG A 28 -19.16 -17.56 -2.32
C ARG A 28 -17.72 -17.67 -2.79
N SER A 29 -17.48 -17.47 -4.09
CA SER A 29 -16.14 -17.48 -4.68
C SER A 29 -15.29 -16.34 -4.14
N TRP A 30 -15.89 -15.16 -4.01
CA TRP A 30 -15.27 -13.99 -3.44
C TRP A 30 -14.85 -14.21 -1.98
N ALA A 31 -15.75 -14.69 -1.14
CA ALA A 31 -15.46 -14.99 0.27
C ALA A 31 -14.34 -16.04 0.41
N TRP A 32 -14.33 -17.06 -0.43
CA TRP A 32 -13.26 -18.05 -0.44
C TRP A 32 -11.90 -17.42 -0.82
N MET A 33 -11.85 -16.61 -1.87
CA MET A 33 -10.63 -15.91 -2.29
C MET A 33 -10.10 -15.00 -1.20
N GLN A 34 -10.97 -14.20 -0.58
CA GLN A 34 -10.59 -13.34 0.55
C GLN A 34 -9.99 -14.14 1.70
N GLY A 35 -10.55 -15.31 2.01
CA GLY A 35 -10.01 -16.21 3.03
C GLY A 35 -8.59 -16.69 2.71
N GLN A 36 -8.27 -16.94 1.44
CA GLN A 36 -6.90 -17.31 1.04
C GLN A 36 -5.94 -16.14 1.15
N PHE A 37 -6.37 -14.92 0.75
CA PHE A 37 -5.56 -13.71 0.85
C PHE A 37 -5.26 -13.35 2.31
N SER A 38 -6.28 -13.35 3.16
CA SER A 38 -6.15 -13.11 4.60
C SER A 38 -5.19 -14.10 5.27
N ARG A 39 -5.32 -15.39 4.95
CA ARG A 39 -4.46 -16.45 5.49
C ARG A 39 -2.98 -16.25 5.11
N MET A 40 -2.69 -15.94 3.84
CA MET A 40 -1.32 -15.70 3.41
C MET A 40 -0.73 -14.43 4.02
N ALA A 41 -1.52 -13.35 4.11
CA ALA A 41 -1.11 -12.13 4.78
C ALA A 41 -0.80 -12.35 6.27
N ALA A 42 -1.62 -13.16 6.96
CA ALA A 42 -1.40 -13.55 8.36
C ALA A 42 -0.15 -14.41 8.56
N LEU A 43 0.29 -15.14 7.54
CA LEU A 43 1.55 -15.89 7.54
C LEU A 43 2.80 -15.02 7.36
N GLY A 44 2.62 -13.70 7.20
CA GLY A 44 3.72 -12.74 7.04
C GLY A 44 4.26 -12.65 5.61
N ASP A 45 3.54 -13.18 4.61
CA ASP A 45 3.94 -13.00 3.21
C ASP A 45 3.72 -11.54 2.79
N VAL A 46 4.82 -10.84 2.50
CA VAL A 46 4.82 -9.40 2.18
C VAL A 46 3.99 -9.10 0.94
N GLY A 47 4.11 -9.93 -0.10
CA GLY A 47 3.32 -9.77 -1.32
C GLY A 47 1.81 -9.95 -1.08
N ALA A 48 1.44 -10.88 -0.21
CA ALA A 48 0.04 -11.09 0.18
C ALA A 48 -0.47 -9.94 1.06
N GLN A 49 0.34 -9.43 2.00
CA GLN A 49 0.00 -8.27 2.82
C GLN A 49 -0.23 -7.04 1.94
N SER A 50 0.68 -6.76 1.00
CA SER A 50 0.55 -5.65 0.05
C SER A 50 -0.69 -5.81 -0.82
N PHE A 51 -0.86 -6.96 -1.45
CA PHE A 51 -1.99 -7.23 -2.35
C PHE A 51 -3.34 -7.17 -1.62
N TYR A 52 -3.48 -7.88 -0.50
CA TYR A 52 -4.73 -7.91 0.25
C TYR A 52 -5.02 -6.57 0.92
N GLY A 53 -3.99 -5.87 1.39
CA GLY A 53 -4.10 -4.51 1.90
C GLY A 53 -4.68 -3.53 0.88
N HIS A 54 -4.17 -3.53 -0.35
CA HIS A 54 -4.74 -2.74 -1.45
C HIS A 54 -6.18 -3.15 -1.77
N LEU A 55 -6.45 -4.46 -1.80
CA LEU A 55 -7.79 -4.96 -2.08
C LEU A 55 -8.81 -4.47 -1.06
N LEU A 56 -8.49 -4.55 0.24
CA LEU A 56 -9.35 -4.08 1.32
C LEU A 56 -9.52 -2.56 1.29
N LEU A 57 -8.46 -1.82 0.98
CA LEU A 57 -8.49 -0.36 0.93
C LEU A 57 -9.43 0.16 -0.17
N PHE A 58 -9.44 -0.47 -1.35
CA PHE A 58 -10.15 0.03 -2.53
C PHE A 58 -11.47 -0.69 -2.81
N ARG A 59 -11.62 -1.93 -2.37
CA ARG A 59 -12.81 -2.77 -2.63
C ARG A 59 -13.43 -3.36 -1.36
N GLY A 60 -12.83 -3.13 -0.20
CA GLY A 60 -13.34 -3.60 1.07
C GLY A 60 -14.68 -2.95 1.41
N GLN A 61 -15.61 -3.74 1.91
CA GLN A 61 -16.90 -3.25 2.41
C GLN A 61 -16.90 -3.26 3.93
N GLY A 62 -17.54 -2.24 4.52
CA GLY A 62 -17.64 -2.11 5.96
C GLY A 62 -16.52 -1.29 6.61
N PHE A 63 -16.79 -0.85 7.85
CA PHE A 63 -15.92 0.09 8.57
C PHE A 63 -14.52 -0.44 8.90
N GLY A 64 -14.37 -1.75 9.09
CA GLY A 64 -13.08 -2.35 9.44
C GLY A 64 -12.18 -2.65 8.24
N ALA A 65 -12.72 -2.73 7.02
CA ALA A 65 -11.94 -3.14 5.85
C ALA A 65 -10.82 -2.16 5.52
N ARG A 66 -11.10 -0.86 5.57
CA ARG A 66 -10.09 0.18 5.32
C ARG A 66 -8.97 0.17 6.37
N GLU A 67 -9.32 0.06 7.64
CA GLU A 67 -8.34 0.01 8.74
C GLU A 67 -7.45 -1.22 8.63
N GLU A 68 -8.04 -2.38 8.39
CA GLU A 68 -7.29 -3.62 8.17
C GLU A 68 -6.40 -3.54 6.91
N GLY A 69 -6.92 -2.97 5.83
CA GLY A 69 -6.14 -2.71 4.61
C GLY A 69 -4.91 -1.85 4.89
N LEU A 70 -5.08 -0.74 5.61
CA LEU A 70 -3.96 0.12 6.01
C LEU A 70 -2.98 -0.57 6.95
N ARG A 71 -3.47 -1.38 7.89
CA ARG A 71 -2.62 -2.17 8.79
C ARG A 71 -1.72 -3.12 8.01
N LEU A 72 -2.27 -3.85 7.04
CA LEU A 72 -1.52 -4.76 6.19
C LEU A 72 -0.51 -4.03 5.29
N LEU A 73 -0.90 -2.88 4.73
CA LEU A 73 0.02 -2.06 3.92
C LEU A 73 1.17 -1.50 4.76
N ARG A 74 0.94 -1.10 6.01
CA ARG A 74 2.02 -0.69 6.93
C ARG A 74 2.99 -1.84 7.22
N LEU A 75 2.49 -3.06 7.41
CA LEU A 75 3.34 -4.24 7.59
C LEU A 75 4.19 -4.53 6.34
N ALA A 76 3.57 -4.48 5.15
CA ALA A 76 4.28 -4.67 3.89
C ALA A 76 5.33 -3.56 3.66
N ALA A 77 4.99 -2.30 3.95
CA ALA A 77 5.92 -1.18 3.86
C ALA A 77 7.12 -1.35 4.80
N ALA A 78 6.88 -1.77 6.05
CA ALA A 78 7.94 -2.06 7.02
C ALA A 78 8.87 -3.19 6.54
N ALA A 79 8.36 -4.12 5.73
CA ALA A 79 9.13 -5.19 5.11
C ALA A 79 9.78 -4.78 3.75
N GLY A 80 9.70 -3.49 3.37
CA GLY A 80 10.36 -2.93 2.18
C GLY A 80 9.51 -2.85 0.91
N ASP A 81 8.21 -3.16 0.98
CA ASP A 81 7.33 -2.99 -0.18
C ASP A 81 7.06 -1.51 -0.48
N HIS A 82 7.71 -0.99 -1.55
CA HIS A 82 7.63 0.42 -1.93
C HIS A 82 6.23 0.83 -2.44
N LYS A 83 5.45 -0.10 -2.98
CA LYS A 83 4.07 0.19 -3.43
C LYS A 83 3.15 0.36 -2.23
N ALA A 84 3.31 -0.48 -1.22
CA ALA A 84 2.60 -0.36 0.04
C ALA A 84 2.99 0.95 0.75
N ALA A 85 4.29 1.28 0.83
CA ALA A 85 4.77 2.52 1.41
C ALA A 85 4.20 3.75 0.69
N TYR A 86 4.22 3.77 -0.64
CA TYR A 86 3.59 4.84 -1.42
C TYR A 86 2.12 5.02 -1.06
N GLN A 87 1.36 3.93 -1.00
CA GLN A 87 -0.07 3.98 -0.72
C GLN A 87 -0.38 4.42 0.71
N VAL A 88 0.40 3.99 1.70
CA VAL A 88 0.25 4.48 3.08
C VAL A 88 0.48 5.99 3.14
N GLY A 89 1.50 6.51 2.46
CA GLY A 89 1.76 7.96 2.38
C GLY A 89 0.59 8.74 1.75
N VAL A 90 -0.03 8.20 0.69
CA VAL A 90 -1.25 8.80 0.10
C VAL A 90 -2.38 8.88 1.13
N GLN A 91 -2.59 7.83 1.91
CA GLN A 91 -3.66 7.81 2.90
C GLN A 91 -3.35 8.72 4.10
N ALA A 92 -2.09 8.81 4.51
CA ALA A 92 -1.65 9.71 5.57
C ALA A 92 -1.92 11.18 5.20
N LEU A 93 -1.58 11.58 3.98
CA LEU A 93 -1.82 12.95 3.53
C LEU A 93 -3.30 13.27 3.33
N LYS A 94 -4.10 12.29 2.91
CA LYS A 94 -5.55 12.46 2.74
C LYS A 94 -6.27 12.58 4.08
N GLY A 95 -5.85 11.84 5.09
CA GLY A 95 -6.58 11.68 6.34
C GLY A 95 -7.92 10.96 6.17
N ASP A 96 -8.67 10.88 7.24
CA ASP A 96 -10.04 10.37 7.28
C ASP A 96 -10.82 10.98 8.45
N THR A 97 -12.04 10.50 8.72
CA THR A 97 -12.90 11.01 9.81
C THR A 97 -12.34 10.79 11.21
N ARG A 98 -11.39 9.88 11.38
CA ARG A 98 -10.76 9.54 12.66
C ARG A 98 -9.33 10.07 12.78
N HIS A 99 -8.65 10.26 11.66
CA HIS A 99 -7.25 10.67 11.59
C HIS A 99 -7.12 11.90 10.69
N ALA A 100 -6.64 12.98 11.26
CA ALA A 100 -6.34 14.17 10.48
C ALA A 100 -5.25 13.89 9.43
N ALA A 101 -5.23 14.69 8.37
CA ALA A 101 -4.16 14.65 7.39
C ALA A 101 -2.80 14.94 8.06
N ASP A 102 -1.80 14.13 7.76
CA ASP A 102 -0.44 14.23 8.31
C ASP A 102 0.59 14.19 7.19
N ALA A 103 1.12 15.37 6.83
CA ALA A 103 2.12 15.50 5.78
C ALA A 103 3.50 14.97 6.21
N ARG A 104 3.81 14.98 7.50
CA ARG A 104 5.06 14.41 8.03
C ARG A 104 5.06 12.89 7.90
N GLU A 105 3.95 12.24 8.26
CA GLU A 105 3.80 10.80 8.07
C GLU A 105 3.86 10.45 6.57
N ALA A 106 3.18 11.21 5.72
CA ALA A 106 3.23 11.04 4.26
C ALA A 106 4.64 11.15 3.71
N ALA A 107 5.40 12.18 4.13
CA ALA A 107 6.78 12.39 3.72
C ALA A 107 7.68 11.21 4.12
N ARG A 108 7.51 10.67 5.32
CA ARG A 108 8.26 9.50 5.79
C ARG A 108 8.03 8.28 4.91
N TYR A 109 6.79 7.93 4.60
CA TYR A 109 6.47 6.77 3.78
C TYR A 109 6.84 6.97 2.31
N TRP A 110 6.63 8.17 1.75
CA TRP A 110 7.06 8.47 0.38
C TRP A 110 8.58 8.51 0.25
N GLY A 111 9.30 8.96 1.29
CA GLY A 111 10.76 8.89 1.36
C GLY A 111 11.24 7.43 1.27
N GLN A 112 10.69 6.55 2.09
CA GLN A 112 10.97 5.11 2.04
C GLN A 112 10.70 4.53 0.64
N ALA A 113 9.58 4.86 0.03
CA ALA A 113 9.23 4.38 -1.31
C ALA A 113 10.16 4.94 -2.39
N ALA A 114 10.53 6.23 -2.33
CA ALA A 114 11.42 6.89 -3.27
C ALA A 114 12.85 6.32 -3.22
N GLU A 115 13.38 6.08 -2.03
CA GLU A 115 14.68 5.44 -1.86
C GLU A 115 14.68 3.99 -2.40
N ALA A 116 13.56 3.29 -2.27
CA ALA A 116 13.36 1.96 -2.86
C ALA A 116 13.05 1.98 -4.39
N GLY A 117 13.13 3.15 -5.03
CA GLY A 117 13.00 3.29 -6.48
C GLY A 117 11.59 3.51 -7.01
N HIS A 118 10.66 4.01 -6.18
CA HIS A 118 9.31 4.32 -6.63
C HIS A 118 9.23 5.75 -7.21
N PRO A 119 9.07 5.93 -8.55
CA PRO A 119 9.21 7.25 -9.17
C PRO A 119 8.11 8.23 -8.76
N LEU A 120 6.85 7.78 -8.68
CA LEU A 120 5.75 8.64 -8.24
C LEU A 120 5.89 9.10 -6.78
N ALA A 121 6.48 8.25 -5.91
CA ALA A 121 6.74 8.66 -4.53
C ALA A 121 7.77 9.78 -4.46
N ALA A 122 8.85 9.67 -5.25
CA ALA A 122 9.85 10.73 -5.34
C ALA A 122 9.25 12.05 -5.81
N ARG A 123 8.44 12.03 -6.89
CA ARG A 123 7.78 13.23 -7.38
C ARG A 123 6.83 13.84 -6.34
N LYS A 124 5.95 13.02 -5.76
CA LYS A 124 5.00 13.49 -4.75
C LYS A 124 5.67 14.05 -3.51
N LEU A 125 6.79 13.48 -3.12
CA LEU A 125 7.58 13.97 -2.00
C LEU A 125 8.25 15.31 -2.32
N GLY A 126 8.78 15.49 -3.53
CA GLY A 126 9.29 16.77 -4.01
C GLY A 126 8.21 17.86 -4.00
N GLU A 127 7.03 17.58 -4.56
CA GLU A 127 5.86 18.46 -4.52
C GLU A 127 5.48 18.83 -3.06
N LEU A 128 5.47 17.84 -2.16
CA LEU A 128 5.10 18.02 -0.75
C LEU A 128 6.10 18.89 0.00
N TYR A 129 7.40 18.69 -0.19
CA TYR A 129 8.41 19.55 0.42
C TYR A 129 8.42 20.98 -0.15
N ARG A 130 8.01 21.17 -1.40
CA ARG A 130 7.90 22.51 -1.97
C ARG A 130 6.73 23.32 -1.40
N SER A 131 5.60 22.67 -1.20
CA SER A 131 4.40 23.35 -0.67
C SER A 131 4.26 23.30 0.84
N GLY A 132 4.89 22.33 1.51
CA GLY A 132 4.59 21.99 2.88
C GLY A 132 3.22 21.33 3.02
N GLY A 133 2.78 21.14 4.27
CA GLY A 133 1.48 20.59 4.58
C GLY A 133 1.26 20.45 6.08
N PRO A 134 0.15 19.83 6.52
CA PRO A 134 -0.12 19.64 7.94
C PRO A 134 1.02 18.90 8.66
N GLY A 135 1.69 19.62 9.59
CA GLY A 135 2.82 19.10 10.36
C GLY A 135 4.16 19.07 9.63
N LEU A 136 4.23 19.58 8.38
CA LEU A 136 5.46 19.63 7.58
C LEU A 136 5.66 21.03 6.99
N GLU A 137 6.76 21.67 7.36
CA GLU A 137 7.17 22.94 6.78
C GLU A 137 7.77 22.76 5.37
N PRO A 138 7.66 23.75 4.47
CA PRO A 138 8.32 23.73 3.18
C PRO A 138 9.84 23.62 3.32
N ASP A 139 10.48 22.85 2.43
CA ASP A 139 11.93 22.68 2.36
C ASP A 139 12.37 22.53 0.90
N ASP A 140 12.87 23.63 0.33
CA ASP A 140 13.28 23.67 -1.08
C ASP A 140 14.46 22.76 -1.39
N ALA A 141 15.38 22.53 -0.45
CA ALA A 141 16.52 21.64 -0.65
C ALA A 141 16.06 20.18 -0.76
N GLN A 142 15.13 19.75 0.10
CA GLN A 142 14.53 18.43 0.00
C GLN A 142 13.64 18.30 -1.25
N ALA A 143 12.91 19.35 -1.60
CA ALA A 143 12.09 19.36 -2.82
C ALA A 143 12.95 19.08 -4.06
N GLU A 144 14.06 19.82 -4.24
CA GLU A 144 14.96 19.65 -5.38
C GLU A 144 15.63 18.27 -5.40
N ARG A 145 16.03 17.76 -4.24
CA ARG A 145 16.60 16.40 -4.09
C ARG A 145 15.63 15.34 -4.63
N TYR A 146 14.37 15.40 -4.22
CA TYR A 146 13.38 14.36 -4.62
C TYR A 146 12.84 14.57 -6.03
N GLU A 147 12.77 15.81 -6.54
CA GLU A 147 12.49 16.08 -7.94
C GLU A 147 13.60 15.52 -8.85
N THR A 148 14.86 15.70 -8.45
CA THR A 148 16.00 15.10 -9.14
C THR A 148 15.94 13.58 -9.09
N ARG A 149 15.59 13.00 -7.94
CA ARG A 149 15.38 11.56 -7.79
C ARG A 149 14.28 11.04 -8.71
N ALA A 150 13.16 11.75 -8.83
CA ALA A 150 12.07 11.38 -9.74
C ALA A 150 12.53 11.34 -11.20
N ARG A 151 13.30 12.34 -11.65
CA ARG A 151 13.90 12.37 -13.01
C ARG A 151 14.85 11.21 -13.24
N GLN A 152 15.69 10.86 -12.26
CA GLN A 152 16.57 9.70 -12.34
C GLN A 152 15.81 8.37 -12.47
N LEU A 153 14.59 8.31 -11.93
CA LEU A 153 13.71 7.14 -11.99
C LEU A 153 12.77 7.13 -13.20
N GLY A 154 12.90 8.12 -14.11
CA GLY A 154 12.20 8.16 -15.39
C GLY A 154 10.93 9.01 -15.43
N LEU A 155 10.76 9.98 -14.52
CA LEU A 155 9.68 10.98 -14.54
C LEU A 155 10.18 12.37 -14.88
#